data_e4b43232d17f14769c18a6790f019f76
#
_entry.id   e4b43232d17f14769c18a6790f019f76
#
_cell.length_a   1.000
_cell.length_b   1.000
_cell.length_c   1.000
_cell.angle_alpha   90.00
_cell.angle_beta   90.00
_cell.angle_gamma   90.00
#
_symmetry.space_group_name_H-M   'P 1'
#
loop_
_entity.id
_entity.type
_entity.pdbx_description
1 polymer ?
#
loop_
_entity_poly.entity_id
_entity_poly.type
_entity_poly.pdbx_seq_one_letter_code
_entity_poly.pdbx_strand_id
1 'polypeptide(L)'
;MYNPEVKTAFMKDYTASEGFRRLILYLFRQTEPFEEEAGVDLCTMDADMLEPVVSTVMTASNDGSRIKRSVLRDYFKWCRDHGVPNAGDGISHVAFDNSAAVKRKMVGSPLQLQRYLNEAYGPETDSGIDCIYRCVFWLAYAGIPKENIPSITADDVRIDLMLIEHNGRAYPIYKEGISAIRKCTDLSSVWYKGPSKGGDGKWVSRLPGNKLIRSIKGDQGTWFVLRIFNMASANVRANNNLDIRLNYFSVWLSGFCYRMYEQETLSGSVDFVSAAKEMLAEKNYTFTGEKGNNNIGYKDRVRNIARQYQKNYESWKDVFVK
;
A
#
# COMPACT_ATOMS: atom_id res chain seq x y z
N MET A 1 -15.70 -9.36 -16.69
CA MET A 1 -16.27 -7.97 -16.68
C MET A 1 -17.72 -8.10 -17.13
N TYR A 2 -18.65 -7.84 -16.22
CA TYR A 2 -20.10 -7.86 -16.50
C TYR A 2 -20.43 -6.81 -17.56
N ASN A 3 -21.40 -7.08 -18.43
CA ASN A 3 -21.82 -6.22 -19.54
C ASN A 3 -20.63 -5.59 -20.30
N PRO A 4 -19.77 -6.42 -20.92
CA PRO A 4 -18.48 -5.98 -21.46
C PRO A 4 -18.62 -4.97 -22.62
N GLU A 5 -19.73 -5.00 -23.34
CA GLU A 5 -19.97 -4.11 -24.47
C GLU A 5 -20.10 -2.65 -24.00
N VAL A 6 -20.95 -2.40 -22.99
CA VAL A 6 -21.18 -1.06 -22.41
C VAL A 6 -19.92 -0.52 -21.80
N LYS A 7 -19.21 -1.33 -20.98
CA LYS A 7 -17.98 -0.91 -20.31
C LYS A 7 -16.82 -0.67 -21.27
N THR A 8 -16.75 -1.45 -22.36
CA THR A 8 -15.74 -1.25 -23.40
C THR A 8 -16.02 0.04 -24.18
N ALA A 9 -17.29 0.33 -24.50
CA ALA A 9 -17.69 1.58 -25.15
C ALA A 9 -17.34 2.80 -24.25
N PHE A 10 -17.70 2.76 -22.98
CA PHE A 10 -17.29 3.79 -22.01
C PHE A 10 -15.76 4.01 -21.99
N MET A 11 -14.98 2.92 -21.89
CA MET A 11 -13.51 3.02 -21.85
C MET A 11 -12.92 3.57 -23.16
N LYS A 12 -13.59 3.36 -24.29
CA LYS A 12 -13.17 3.90 -25.59
C LYS A 12 -13.39 5.40 -25.66
N ASP A 13 -14.53 5.88 -25.16
CA ASP A 13 -14.90 7.30 -25.15
C ASP A 13 -14.18 8.08 -24.03
N TYR A 14 -13.81 7.38 -22.97
CA TYR A 14 -13.12 7.98 -21.84
C TYR A 14 -11.66 8.27 -22.20
N THR A 15 -11.33 9.54 -22.44
CA THR A 15 -9.99 10.00 -22.82
C THR A 15 -9.01 9.81 -21.65
N ALA A 16 -8.19 8.78 -21.70
CA ALA A 16 -7.25 8.46 -20.64
C ALA A 16 -5.96 7.83 -21.14
N SER A 17 -4.88 8.00 -20.38
CA SER A 17 -3.63 7.28 -20.59
C SER A 17 -3.85 5.77 -20.45
N GLU A 18 -2.96 4.96 -21.05
CA GLU A 18 -3.05 3.50 -20.94
C GLU A 18 -3.03 3.01 -19.48
N GLY A 19 -2.19 3.63 -18.63
CA GLY A 19 -2.16 3.32 -17.20
C GLY A 19 -3.49 3.57 -16.51
N PHE A 20 -4.18 4.65 -16.87
CA PHE A 20 -5.48 4.97 -16.31
C PHE A 20 -6.59 4.02 -16.84
N ARG A 21 -6.52 3.61 -18.11
CA ARG A 21 -7.42 2.57 -18.67
C ARG A 21 -7.28 1.25 -17.93
N ARG A 22 -6.06 0.85 -17.57
CA ARG A 22 -5.83 -0.36 -16.73
C ARG A 22 -6.47 -0.21 -15.34
N LEU A 23 -6.45 0.98 -14.75
CA LEU A 23 -7.12 1.26 -13.48
C LEU A 23 -8.63 1.10 -13.61
N ILE A 24 -9.25 1.65 -14.67
CA ILE A 24 -10.69 1.52 -14.94
C ILE A 24 -11.06 0.05 -15.13
N LEU A 25 -10.30 -0.68 -15.94
CA LEU A 25 -10.54 -2.11 -16.16
C LEU A 25 -10.43 -2.91 -14.85
N TYR A 26 -9.46 -2.59 -14.00
CA TYR A 26 -9.32 -3.20 -12.69
C TYR A 26 -10.51 -2.86 -11.77
N LEU A 27 -11.00 -1.62 -11.81
CA LEU A 27 -12.19 -1.20 -11.09
C LEU A 27 -13.42 -2.03 -11.50
N PHE A 28 -13.69 -2.16 -12.79
CA PHE A 28 -14.81 -2.96 -13.31
C PHE A 28 -14.69 -4.47 -12.98
N ARG A 29 -13.47 -5.01 -12.90
CA ARG A 29 -13.26 -6.38 -12.41
C ARG A 29 -13.55 -6.53 -10.91
N GLN A 30 -13.39 -5.47 -10.13
CA GLN A 30 -13.76 -5.48 -8.71
C GLN A 30 -15.27 -5.38 -8.50
N THR A 31 -16.02 -4.76 -9.42
CA THR A 31 -17.47 -4.65 -9.34
C THR A 31 -18.20 -5.87 -9.91
N GLU A 32 -17.57 -6.62 -10.80
CA GLU A 32 -18.14 -7.78 -11.52
C GLU A 32 -18.87 -8.79 -10.60
N PRO A 33 -18.31 -9.25 -9.47
CA PRO A 33 -19.02 -10.20 -8.61
C PRO A 33 -20.37 -9.69 -8.08
N PHE A 34 -20.46 -8.41 -7.80
CA PHE A 34 -21.70 -7.79 -7.33
C PHE A 34 -22.73 -7.66 -8.45
N GLU A 35 -22.29 -7.37 -9.65
CA GLU A 35 -23.13 -7.28 -10.85
C GLU A 35 -23.66 -8.65 -11.27
N GLU A 36 -22.84 -9.70 -11.17
CA GLU A 36 -23.23 -11.09 -11.42
C GLU A 36 -24.25 -11.57 -10.38
N GLU A 37 -24.04 -11.27 -9.11
CA GLU A 37 -24.96 -11.62 -8.02
C GLU A 37 -26.31 -10.92 -8.17
N ALA A 38 -26.31 -9.63 -8.53
CA ALA A 38 -27.49 -8.83 -8.72
C ALA A 38 -28.20 -9.09 -10.07
N GLY A 39 -27.49 -9.66 -11.05
CA GLY A 39 -27.99 -9.84 -12.41
C GLY A 39 -28.22 -8.55 -13.21
N VAL A 40 -27.60 -7.44 -12.78
CA VAL A 40 -27.77 -6.12 -13.41
C VAL A 40 -26.44 -5.38 -13.53
N ASP A 41 -26.37 -4.45 -14.48
CA ASP A 41 -25.18 -3.61 -14.64
C ASP A 41 -25.06 -2.60 -13.48
N LEU A 42 -23.83 -2.26 -13.15
CA LEU A 42 -23.49 -1.29 -12.10
C LEU A 42 -24.29 0.01 -12.22
N CYS A 43 -24.49 0.54 -13.43
CA CYS A 43 -25.20 1.81 -13.65
C CYS A 43 -26.72 1.72 -13.43
N THR A 44 -27.28 0.53 -13.24
CA THR A 44 -28.70 0.32 -12.94
C THR A 44 -28.98 0.02 -11.48
N MET A 45 -27.93 -0.15 -10.66
CA MET A 45 -28.05 -0.40 -9.23
C MET A 45 -28.53 0.85 -8.47
N ASP A 46 -29.39 0.65 -7.49
CA ASP A 46 -29.77 1.68 -6.53
C ASP A 46 -28.67 1.93 -5.46
N ALA A 47 -28.92 2.84 -4.54
CA ALA A 47 -27.95 3.21 -3.52
C ALA A 47 -27.60 2.05 -2.57
N ASP A 48 -28.58 1.25 -2.18
CA ASP A 48 -28.41 0.15 -1.23
C ASP A 48 -27.55 -0.97 -1.84
N MET A 49 -27.77 -1.29 -3.11
CA MET A 49 -26.95 -2.24 -3.87
C MET A 49 -25.52 -1.72 -4.10
N LEU A 50 -25.34 -0.41 -4.25
CA LEU A 50 -24.05 0.21 -4.51
C LEU A 50 -23.19 0.38 -3.26
N GLU A 51 -23.77 0.45 -2.06
CA GLU A 51 -23.01 0.64 -0.82
C GLU A 51 -21.90 -0.41 -0.61
N PRO A 52 -22.17 -1.73 -0.68
CA PRO A 52 -21.14 -2.77 -0.57
C PRO A 52 -20.13 -2.72 -1.73
N VAL A 53 -20.54 -2.36 -2.94
CA VAL A 53 -19.65 -2.18 -4.09
C VAL A 53 -18.66 -1.07 -3.81
N VAL A 54 -19.16 0.12 -3.44
CA VAL A 54 -18.34 1.29 -3.15
C VAL A 54 -17.37 0.99 -2.01
N SER A 55 -17.84 0.40 -0.91
CA SER A 55 -16.99 -0.01 0.21
C SER A 55 -15.85 -0.94 -0.23
N THR A 56 -16.11 -1.87 -1.13
CA THR A 56 -15.11 -2.84 -1.62
C THR A 56 -14.07 -2.20 -2.53
N VAL A 57 -14.47 -1.30 -3.41
CA VAL A 57 -13.56 -0.69 -4.38
C VAL A 57 -12.73 0.45 -3.79
N MET A 58 -13.12 1.07 -2.68
CA MET A 58 -12.35 2.14 -2.05
C MET A 58 -10.94 1.68 -1.64
N THR A 59 -10.02 2.63 -1.56
CA THR A 59 -8.62 2.39 -1.19
C THR A 59 -8.29 3.02 0.15
N ALA A 60 -7.20 2.58 0.78
CA ALA A 60 -6.72 3.18 2.03
C ALA A 60 -6.24 4.63 1.84
N SER A 61 -5.85 5.04 0.62
CA SER A 61 -5.50 6.43 0.34
C SER A 61 -6.71 7.23 -0.13
N ASN A 62 -6.82 8.45 0.36
CA ASN A 62 -7.89 9.38 -0.06
C ASN A 62 -7.82 9.69 -1.55
N ASP A 63 -6.62 9.82 -2.13
CA ASP A 63 -6.44 10.09 -3.56
C ASP A 63 -6.92 8.92 -4.43
N GLY A 64 -6.54 7.69 -4.07
CA GLY A 64 -7.02 6.51 -4.79
C GLY A 64 -8.53 6.37 -4.72
N SER A 65 -9.13 6.64 -3.58
CA SER A 65 -10.59 6.65 -3.40
C SER A 65 -11.26 7.76 -4.22
N ARG A 66 -10.68 8.97 -4.24
CA ARG A 66 -11.18 10.09 -5.06
C ARG A 66 -11.19 9.77 -6.54
N ILE A 67 -10.11 9.17 -7.06
CA ILE A 67 -10.01 8.77 -8.46
C ILE A 67 -11.10 7.74 -8.80
N LYS A 68 -11.26 6.69 -7.98
CA LYS A 68 -12.27 5.65 -8.23
C LYS A 68 -13.69 6.21 -8.16
N ARG A 69 -13.95 7.12 -7.21
CA ARG A 69 -15.22 7.85 -7.13
C ARG A 69 -15.53 8.63 -8.41
N SER A 70 -14.52 9.36 -8.94
CA SER A 70 -14.68 10.10 -10.18
C SER A 70 -15.05 9.14 -11.32
N VAL A 71 -14.30 8.07 -11.51
CA VAL A 71 -14.57 7.09 -12.58
C VAL A 71 -15.98 6.49 -12.46
N LEU A 72 -16.42 6.12 -11.25
CA LEU A 72 -17.77 5.59 -11.06
C LEU A 72 -18.84 6.62 -11.45
N ARG A 73 -18.73 7.86 -10.98
CA ARG A 73 -19.67 8.94 -11.33
C ARG A 73 -19.70 9.23 -12.83
N ASP A 74 -18.50 9.24 -13.45
CA ASP A 74 -18.37 9.47 -14.88
C ASP A 74 -19.01 8.31 -15.68
N TYR A 75 -18.88 7.06 -15.22
CA TYR A 75 -19.51 5.90 -15.82
C TYR A 75 -21.06 5.99 -15.76
N PHE A 76 -21.62 6.28 -14.59
CA PHE A 76 -23.06 6.45 -14.42
C PHE A 76 -23.62 7.58 -15.31
N LYS A 77 -22.91 8.71 -15.35
CA LYS A 77 -23.27 9.83 -16.23
C LYS A 77 -23.25 9.40 -17.70
N TRP A 78 -22.17 8.76 -18.13
CA TRP A 78 -22.01 8.30 -19.50
C TRP A 78 -23.13 7.32 -19.90
N CYS A 79 -23.50 6.39 -19.04
CA CYS A 79 -24.58 5.44 -19.31
C CYS A 79 -25.92 6.15 -19.54
N ARG A 80 -26.25 7.14 -18.71
CA ARG A 80 -27.47 7.95 -18.91
C ARG A 80 -27.43 8.74 -20.22
N ASP A 81 -26.31 9.40 -20.49
CA ASP A 81 -26.13 10.24 -21.68
C ASP A 81 -26.18 9.42 -22.98
N HIS A 82 -25.85 8.12 -22.94
CA HIS A 82 -25.87 7.19 -24.08
C HIS A 82 -27.12 6.30 -24.12
N GLY A 83 -28.11 6.55 -23.27
CA GLY A 83 -29.36 5.82 -23.27
C GLY A 83 -29.27 4.35 -22.90
N VAL A 84 -28.30 3.97 -22.03
CA VAL A 84 -28.23 2.59 -21.51
C VAL A 84 -29.53 2.32 -20.75
N PRO A 85 -30.24 1.22 -21.06
CA PRO A 85 -31.53 0.93 -20.44
C PRO A 85 -31.43 0.88 -18.91
N ASN A 86 -32.39 1.50 -18.24
CA ASN A 86 -32.50 1.56 -16.79
C ASN A 86 -31.31 2.24 -16.06
N ALA A 87 -30.41 2.94 -16.76
CA ALA A 87 -29.33 3.69 -16.13
C ALA A 87 -29.89 4.74 -15.17
N GLY A 88 -29.56 4.58 -13.90
CA GLY A 88 -30.05 5.41 -12.80
C GLY A 88 -29.02 6.44 -12.31
N ASP A 89 -29.31 7.03 -11.15
CA ASP A 89 -28.42 7.96 -10.43
C ASP A 89 -28.09 7.48 -9.00
N GLY A 90 -28.21 6.17 -8.75
CA GLY A 90 -27.94 5.58 -7.42
C GLY A 90 -26.61 6.01 -6.83
N ILE A 91 -25.58 6.18 -7.67
CA ILE A 91 -24.25 6.59 -7.26
C ILE A 91 -24.19 7.98 -6.58
N SER A 92 -25.15 8.86 -6.85
CA SER A 92 -25.23 10.18 -6.21
C SER A 92 -25.66 10.11 -4.75
N HIS A 93 -26.32 9.04 -4.36
CA HIS A 93 -26.88 8.84 -3.03
C HIS A 93 -25.99 7.98 -2.12
N VAL A 94 -24.87 7.46 -2.63
CA VAL A 94 -23.95 6.63 -1.85
C VAL A 94 -22.85 7.47 -1.22
N ALA A 95 -22.61 7.26 0.07
CA ALA A 95 -21.47 7.84 0.77
C ALA A 95 -20.15 7.14 0.36
N PHE A 96 -19.16 7.93 -0.04
CA PHE A 96 -17.84 7.42 -0.39
C PHE A 96 -16.90 7.49 0.82
N ASP A 97 -17.16 6.66 1.81
CA ASP A 97 -16.31 6.49 2.98
C ASP A 97 -15.20 5.45 2.70
N ASN A 98 -13.96 5.75 3.10
CA ASN A 98 -12.83 4.84 2.95
C ASN A 98 -12.41 4.18 4.28
N SER A 99 -13.12 4.39 5.37
CA SER A 99 -12.78 3.85 6.70
C SER A 99 -12.66 2.33 6.71
N ALA A 100 -13.58 1.62 6.05
CA ALA A 100 -13.50 0.18 5.91
C ALA A 100 -12.25 -0.26 5.11
N ALA A 101 -11.86 0.49 4.09
CA ALA A 101 -10.65 0.22 3.32
C ALA A 101 -9.38 0.53 4.13
N VAL A 102 -9.38 1.59 4.93
CA VAL A 102 -8.29 1.92 5.86
C VAL A 102 -8.12 0.78 6.86
N LYS A 103 -9.21 0.34 7.51
CA LYS A 103 -9.19 -0.77 8.48
C LYS A 103 -8.65 -2.08 7.90
N ARG A 104 -9.01 -2.41 6.65
CA ARG A 104 -8.57 -3.65 5.97
C ARG A 104 -7.17 -3.59 5.37
N LYS A 105 -6.65 -2.41 5.06
CA LYS A 105 -5.42 -2.24 4.26
C LYS A 105 -4.30 -1.52 5.00
N MET A 106 -4.51 -1.07 6.22
CA MET A 106 -3.52 -0.39 7.03
C MET A 106 -3.42 -1.00 8.43
N VAL A 107 -2.39 -0.63 9.16
CA VAL A 107 -2.21 -0.96 10.57
C VAL A 107 -2.08 0.31 11.40
N GLY A 108 -2.61 0.28 12.62
CA GLY A 108 -2.63 1.42 13.53
C GLY A 108 -1.40 1.53 14.43
N SER A 109 -0.55 0.48 14.49
CA SER A 109 0.62 0.48 15.36
C SER A 109 1.66 -0.54 14.93
N PRO A 110 2.93 -0.42 15.44
CA PRO A 110 3.94 -1.46 15.28
C PRO A 110 3.49 -2.83 15.79
N LEU A 111 2.80 -2.87 16.93
CA LEU A 111 2.28 -4.11 17.49
C LEU A 111 1.25 -4.80 16.57
N GLN A 112 0.40 -4.02 15.91
CA GLN A 112 -0.56 -4.57 14.96
C GLN A 112 0.14 -5.09 13.68
N LEU A 113 1.22 -4.43 13.23
CA LEU A 113 2.05 -4.95 12.15
C LEU A 113 2.72 -6.27 12.54
N GLN A 114 3.29 -6.38 13.76
CA GLN A 114 3.86 -7.61 14.27
C GLN A 114 2.82 -8.75 14.30
N ARG A 115 1.61 -8.47 14.76
CA ARG A 115 0.50 -9.44 14.73
C ARG A 115 0.20 -9.92 13.30
N TYR A 116 0.11 -9.01 12.35
CA TYR A 116 -0.09 -9.37 10.94
C TYR A 116 1.04 -10.27 10.40
N LEU A 117 2.29 -9.97 10.75
CA LEU A 117 3.44 -10.78 10.35
C LEU A 117 3.42 -12.17 10.98
N ASN A 118 2.93 -12.30 12.22
CA ASN A 118 2.75 -13.59 12.85
C ASN A 118 1.63 -14.43 12.19
N GLU A 119 0.56 -13.80 11.73
CA GLU A 119 -0.47 -14.48 10.93
C GLU A 119 0.05 -14.90 9.55
N ALA A 120 0.91 -14.08 8.93
CA ALA A 120 1.45 -14.37 7.61
C ALA A 120 2.51 -15.48 7.62
N TYR A 121 3.35 -15.55 8.65
CA TYR A 121 4.57 -16.37 8.67
C TYR A 121 4.69 -17.28 9.89
N GLY A 122 3.73 -17.28 10.80
CA GLY A 122 3.83 -17.93 12.11
C GLY A 122 4.61 -17.08 13.13
N PRO A 123 4.85 -17.57 14.36
CA PRO A 123 5.73 -16.93 15.32
C PRO A 123 7.13 -16.74 14.74
N GLU A 124 7.80 -15.65 15.13
CA GLU A 124 9.15 -15.38 14.66
C GLU A 124 10.12 -16.47 15.13
N THR A 125 10.87 -17.04 14.19
CA THR A 125 11.90 -18.07 14.46
C THR A 125 13.29 -17.44 14.51
N ASP A 126 14.24 -18.14 15.15
CA ASP A 126 15.61 -17.63 15.26
C ASP A 126 16.44 -17.78 13.99
N SER A 127 15.99 -18.57 13.04
CA SER A 127 16.80 -18.98 11.89
C SER A 127 16.05 -19.08 10.57
N GLY A 128 14.73 -18.83 10.58
CA GLY A 128 13.91 -18.99 9.38
C GLY A 128 14.08 -17.87 8.34
N ILE A 129 13.77 -18.19 7.09
CA ILE A 129 13.77 -17.21 5.99
C ILE A 129 12.76 -16.07 6.21
N ASP A 130 11.77 -16.28 7.07
CA ASP A 130 10.78 -15.29 7.46
C ASP A 130 11.41 -14.03 8.08
N CYS A 131 12.61 -14.13 8.68
CA CYS A 131 13.34 -12.96 9.17
C CYS A 131 13.58 -11.92 8.05
N ILE A 132 13.89 -12.38 6.82
CA ILE A 132 14.08 -11.52 5.66
C ILE A 132 12.77 -10.85 5.27
N TYR A 133 11.66 -11.60 5.27
CA TYR A 133 10.35 -11.10 4.90
C TYR A 133 9.85 -10.07 5.93
N ARG A 134 9.98 -10.36 7.21
CA ARG A 134 9.65 -9.45 8.30
C ARG A 134 10.49 -8.17 8.24
N CYS A 135 11.80 -8.30 8.02
CA CYS A 135 12.68 -7.15 7.87
C CYS A 135 12.19 -6.20 6.77
N VAL A 136 11.82 -6.71 5.58
CA VAL A 136 11.28 -5.88 4.48
C VAL A 136 10.01 -5.11 4.89
N PHE A 137 9.12 -5.72 5.67
CA PHE A 137 7.94 -5.02 6.20
C PHE A 137 8.32 -3.90 7.17
N TRP A 138 9.29 -4.14 8.07
CA TRP A 138 9.74 -3.13 9.01
C TRP A 138 10.47 -1.97 8.34
N LEU A 139 11.26 -2.24 7.29
CA LEU A 139 11.88 -1.20 6.47
C LEU A 139 10.82 -0.33 5.75
N ALA A 140 9.79 -0.95 5.21
CA ALA A 140 8.68 -0.22 4.60
C ALA A 140 7.91 0.61 5.63
N TYR A 141 7.62 0.05 6.81
CA TYR A 141 6.94 0.76 7.90
C TYR A 141 7.77 1.93 8.46
N ALA A 142 9.09 1.78 8.52
CA ALA A 142 10.02 2.87 8.84
C ALA A 142 9.97 4.03 7.85
N GLY A 143 9.40 3.83 6.65
CA GLY A 143 9.24 4.85 5.62
C GLY A 143 10.25 4.77 4.48
N ILE A 144 11.07 3.72 4.43
CA ILE A 144 12.10 3.57 3.40
C ILE A 144 11.44 3.26 2.05
N PRO A 145 11.77 4.00 0.98
CA PRO A 145 11.25 3.73 -0.37
C PRO A 145 11.57 2.32 -0.84
N LYS A 146 10.64 1.69 -1.54
CA LYS A 146 10.83 0.30 -2.02
C LYS A 146 12.04 0.14 -2.94
N GLU A 147 12.41 1.20 -3.64
CA GLU A 147 13.58 1.26 -4.52
C GLU A 147 14.89 1.20 -3.72
N ASN A 148 14.88 1.75 -2.50
CA ASN A 148 16.05 1.83 -1.63
C ASN A 148 16.20 0.58 -0.74
N ILE A 149 15.12 -0.15 -0.43
CA ILE A 149 15.19 -1.34 0.43
C ILE A 149 16.26 -2.35 -0.04
N PRO A 150 16.41 -2.67 -1.35
CA PRO A 150 17.42 -3.61 -1.81
C PRO A 150 18.87 -3.11 -1.68
N SER A 151 19.08 -1.80 -1.50
CA SER A 151 20.42 -1.20 -1.41
C SER A 151 20.90 -1.00 0.03
N ILE A 152 20.03 -1.15 1.03
CA ILE A 152 20.39 -1.01 2.44
C ILE A 152 21.44 -2.07 2.81
N THR A 153 22.46 -1.65 3.52
CA THR A 153 23.56 -2.48 4.00
C THR A 153 23.47 -2.71 5.52
N ALA A 154 24.22 -3.68 6.02
CA ALA A 154 24.35 -3.89 7.45
C ALA A 154 24.97 -2.66 8.16
N ASP A 155 25.85 -1.94 7.45
CA ASP A 155 26.52 -0.73 7.99
C ASP A 155 25.56 0.45 8.15
N ASP A 156 24.45 0.47 7.41
CA ASP A 156 23.40 1.48 7.56
C ASP A 156 22.58 1.28 8.85
N VAL A 157 22.67 0.12 9.50
CA VAL A 157 21.84 -0.26 10.65
C VAL A 157 22.52 0.11 11.96
N ARG A 158 21.93 1.03 12.70
CA ARG A 158 22.40 1.52 14.00
C ARG A 158 21.41 1.11 15.09
N ILE A 159 21.50 -0.16 15.52
CA ILE A 159 20.58 -0.74 16.52
C ILE A 159 20.63 0.02 17.85
N ASP A 160 21.83 0.43 18.28
CA ASP A 160 22.07 1.22 19.49
C ASP A 160 21.33 2.56 19.50
N LEU A 161 21.17 3.17 18.33
CA LEU A 161 20.44 4.43 18.14
C LEU A 161 18.98 4.24 17.70
N MET A 162 18.56 3.00 17.48
CA MET A 162 17.23 2.67 16.92
C MET A 162 16.98 3.33 15.57
N LEU A 163 18.00 3.39 14.71
CA LEU A 163 17.95 4.06 13.41
C LEU A 163 18.56 3.21 12.29
N ILE A 164 18.08 3.45 11.07
CA ILE A 164 18.72 3.07 9.82
C ILE A 164 19.13 4.34 9.10
N GLU A 165 20.42 4.53 8.86
CA GLU A 165 20.99 5.68 8.18
C GLU A 165 21.33 5.30 6.74
N HIS A 166 20.52 5.76 5.77
CA HIS A 166 20.72 5.42 4.37
C HIS A 166 20.55 6.66 3.48
N ASN A 167 21.50 6.88 2.56
CA ASN A 167 21.50 8.03 1.65
C ASN A 167 21.33 9.39 2.35
N GLY A 168 21.99 9.57 3.51
CA GLY A 168 21.94 10.80 4.30
C GLY A 168 20.61 11.03 5.05
N ARG A 169 19.82 10.00 5.24
CA ARG A 169 18.57 10.02 5.98
C ARG A 169 18.54 9.00 7.08
N ALA A 170 17.86 9.35 8.19
CA ALA A 170 17.62 8.47 9.31
C ALA A 170 16.16 7.98 9.31
N TYR A 171 15.97 6.68 9.43
CA TYR A 171 14.67 6.03 9.51
C TYR A 171 14.57 5.30 10.85
N PRO A 172 13.43 5.36 11.57
CA PRO A 172 13.31 4.75 12.88
C PRO A 172 13.27 3.22 12.81
N ILE A 173 13.89 2.57 13.79
CA ILE A 173 13.68 1.15 14.08
C ILE A 173 12.68 1.05 15.22
N TYR A 174 11.57 0.37 15.00
CA TYR A 174 10.61 0.07 16.05
C TYR A 174 11.04 -1.16 16.85
N LYS A 175 10.79 -1.14 18.16
CA LYS A 175 11.24 -2.23 19.07
C LYS A 175 10.74 -3.62 18.62
N GLU A 176 9.53 -3.67 18.05
CA GLU A 176 8.92 -4.90 17.53
C GLU A 176 9.65 -5.45 16.28
N GLY A 177 10.39 -4.58 15.57
CA GLY A 177 11.15 -4.93 14.37
C GLY A 177 12.61 -5.25 14.59
N ILE A 178 13.17 -4.94 15.78
CA ILE A 178 14.59 -5.08 16.08
C ILE A 178 15.09 -6.50 15.80
N SER A 179 14.36 -7.51 16.27
CA SER A 179 14.76 -8.92 16.12
C SER A 179 14.92 -9.30 14.65
N ALA A 180 13.93 -8.98 13.81
CA ALA A 180 13.98 -9.29 12.39
C ALA A 180 15.13 -8.56 11.67
N ILE A 181 15.37 -7.28 12.01
CA ILE A 181 16.44 -6.48 11.41
C ILE A 181 17.81 -7.04 11.85
N ARG A 182 18.01 -7.31 13.15
CA ARG A 182 19.25 -7.90 13.68
C ARG A 182 19.56 -9.24 13.03
N LYS A 183 18.58 -10.13 12.93
CA LYS A 183 18.76 -11.42 12.23
C LYS A 183 19.18 -11.23 10.78
N CYS A 184 18.64 -10.25 10.08
CA CYS A 184 19.09 -9.94 8.73
C CYS A 184 20.53 -9.42 8.66
N THR A 185 21.01 -8.74 9.70
CA THR A 185 22.42 -8.32 9.80
C THR A 185 23.34 -9.52 10.04
N ASP A 186 22.99 -10.37 10.99
CA ASP A 186 23.90 -11.36 11.60
C ASP A 186 23.89 -12.72 10.89
N LEU A 187 22.72 -13.18 10.39
CA LEU A 187 22.61 -14.52 9.82
C LEU A 187 23.30 -14.65 8.45
N SER A 188 24.22 -15.58 8.34
CA SER A 188 24.87 -16.00 7.07
C SER A 188 24.09 -17.09 6.33
N SER A 189 23.25 -17.84 7.03
CA SER A 189 22.39 -18.89 6.50
C SER A 189 21.01 -18.82 7.14
N VAL A 190 20.00 -19.36 6.45
CA VAL A 190 18.64 -19.43 6.95
C VAL A 190 18.05 -20.81 6.73
N TRP A 191 17.16 -21.22 7.61
CA TRP A 191 16.36 -22.42 7.43
C TRP A 191 15.28 -22.16 6.38
N TYR A 192 15.33 -22.91 5.29
CA TYR A 192 14.40 -22.77 4.17
C TYR A 192 13.63 -24.06 3.94
N LYS A 193 12.32 -23.99 4.06
CA LYS A 193 11.40 -25.03 3.62
C LYS A 193 10.91 -24.68 2.23
N GLY A 194 11.27 -25.49 1.25
CA GLY A 194 10.85 -25.29 -0.15
C GLY A 194 9.34 -25.24 -0.30
N PRO A 195 8.82 -24.80 -1.47
CA PRO A 195 7.40 -24.69 -1.73
C PRO A 195 6.66 -26.04 -1.81
N SER A 196 7.36 -27.16 -1.91
CA SER A 196 6.76 -28.49 -1.93
C SER A 196 6.19 -28.87 -0.56
N LYS A 197 4.89 -29.12 -0.52
CA LYS A 197 4.20 -29.64 0.68
C LYS A 197 4.81 -30.99 1.04
N GLY A 198 5.47 -31.09 2.19
CA GLY A 198 6.04 -32.33 2.74
C GLY A 198 7.57 -32.50 2.60
N GLY A 199 8.27 -31.56 1.98
CA GLY A 199 9.73 -31.58 1.98
C GLY A 199 10.32 -31.17 3.34
N ASP A 200 11.37 -31.86 3.78
CA ASP A 200 12.17 -31.42 4.93
C ASP A 200 12.84 -30.10 4.59
N GLY A 201 12.84 -29.18 5.56
CA GLY A 201 13.57 -27.93 5.42
C GLY A 201 15.08 -28.20 5.40
N LYS A 202 15.85 -27.24 4.90
CA LYS A 202 17.32 -27.30 4.91
C LYS A 202 17.91 -25.94 5.19
N TRP A 203 19.12 -25.97 5.71
CA TRP A 203 19.95 -24.78 5.81
C TRP A 203 20.42 -24.35 4.43
N VAL A 204 20.23 -23.06 4.11
CA VAL A 204 20.68 -22.47 2.84
C VAL A 204 21.47 -21.23 3.16
N SER A 205 22.69 -21.16 2.62
CA SER A 205 23.52 -19.95 2.75
C SER A 205 22.87 -18.78 2.01
N ARG A 206 22.90 -17.62 2.65
CA ARG A 206 22.55 -16.36 2.00
C ARG A 206 23.69 -15.95 1.07
N LEU A 207 23.37 -15.21 0.00
CA LEU A 207 24.40 -14.68 -0.89
C LEU A 207 25.40 -13.82 -0.09
N PRO A 208 26.71 -13.90 -0.40
CA PRO A 208 27.71 -13.08 0.25
C PRO A 208 27.48 -11.61 -0.03
N GLY A 209 27.97 -10.74 0.84
CA GLY A 209 27.89 -9.28 0.69
C GLY A 209 27.35 -8.59 1.94
N ASN A 210 27.34 -7.28 1.90
CA ASN A 210 26.96 -6.40 3.01
C ASN A 210 25.50 -5.96 2.98
N LYS A 211 24.73 -6.31 1.92
CA LYS A 211 23.30 -5.94 1.84
C LYS A 211 22.51 -6.55 2.99
N LEU A 212 21.66 -5.75 3.60
CA LEU A 212 20.79 -6.20 4.71
C LEU A 212 19.82 -7.28 4.21
N ILE A 213 19.19 -7.06 3.05
CA ILE A 213 18.29 -8.03 2.42
C ILE A 213 19.09 -8.89 1.44
N ARG A 214 19.66 -9.98 1.93
CA ARG A 214 20.38 -10.97 1.10
C ARG A 214 19.51 -12.17 0.80
N SER A 215 19.37 -12.49 -0.48
CA SER A 215 18.66 -13.68 -0.96
C SER A 215 19.46 -14.96 -0.77
N ILE A 216 18.78 -16.08 -0.98
CA ILE A 216 19.38 -17.38 -1.21
C ILE A 216 19.67 -17.65 -2.70
N LYS A 217 19.11 -16.84 -3.62
CA LYS A 217 19.34 -16.96 -5.07
C LYS A 217 19.15 -15.61 -5.77
N GLY A 218 20.08 -15.25 -6.64
CA GLY A 218 19.98 -14.11 -7.55
C GLY A 218 19.98 -12.74 -6.90
N ASP A 219 20.00 -11.68 -7.70
CA ASP A 219 19.89 -10.30 -7.25
C ASP A 219 18.45 -9.95 -6.87
N GLN A 220 18.30 -9.05 -5.90
CA GLN A 220 17.02 -8.70 -5.31
C GLN A 220 16.73 -7.21 -5.54
N GLY A 221 16.00 -6.94 -6.61
CA GLY A 221 15.47 -5.61 -6.87
C GLY A 221 14.10 -5.36 -6.21
N THR A 222 13.50 -4.23 -6.56
CA THR A 222 12.16 -3.81 -6.11
C THR A 222 11.08 -4.88 -6.31
N TRP A 223 11.20 -5.71 -7.36
CA TRP A 223 10.28 -6.81 -7.61
C TRP A 223 10.23 -7.84 -6.48
N PHE A 224 11.38 -8.16 -5.88
CA PHE A 224 11.44 -9.07 -4.74
C PHE A 224 10.71 -8.49 -3.53
N VAL A 225 10.90 -7.19 -3.26
CA VAL A 225 10.19 -6.48 -2.19
C VAL A 225 8.68 -6.63 -2.38
N LEU A 226 8.16 -6.32 -3.56
CA LEU A 226 6.71 -6.41 -3.85
C LEU A 226 6.19 -7.85 -3.74
N ARG A 227 6.98 -8.85 -4.15
CA ARG A 227 6.62 -10.26 -4.02
C ARG A 227 6.41 -10.68 -2.57
N ILE A 228 7.24 -10.19 -1.64
CA ILE A 228 7.10 -10.49 -0.21
C ILE A 228 5.73 -10.03 0.32
N PHE A 229 5.28 -8.82 -0.04
CA PHE A 229 3.97 -8.32 0.36
C PHE A 229 2.82 -9.15 -0.23
N ASN A 230 2.93 -9.56 -1.48
CA ASN A 230 1.92 -10.41 -2.11
C ASN A 230 1.84 -11.80 -1.44
N MET A 231 2.98 -12.39 -1.09
CA MET A 231 3.05 -13.67 -0.36
C MET A 231 2.40 -13.55 1.03
N ALA A 232 2.73 -12.51 1.80
CA ALA A 232 2.12 -12.30 3.12
C ALA A 232 0.61 -12.16 3.04
N SER A 233 0.11 -11.37 2.09
CA SER A 233 -1.33 -11.19 1.87
C SER A 233 -2.03 -12.49 1.44
N ALA A 234 -1.36 -13.36 0.67
CA ALA A 234 -1.89 -14.67 0.31
C ALA A 234 -1.95 -15.62 1.53
N ASN A 235 -0.90 -15.62 2.37
CA ASN A 235 -0.84 -16.44 3.57
C ASN A 235 -1.93 -16.04 4.59
N VAL A 236 -2.07 -14.75 4.87
CA VAL A 236 -3.11 -14.24 5.81
C VAL A 236 -4.51 -14.59 5.30
N ARG A 237 -4.75 -14.49 3.99
CA ARG A 237 -6.04 -14.88 3.40
C ARG A 237 -6.30 -16.37 3.54
N ALA A 238 -5.28 -17.22 3.37
CA ALA A 238 -5.42 -18.66 3.51
C ALA A 238 -5.72 -19.07 4.96
N ASN A 239 -5.19 -18.31 5.94
CA ASN A 239 -5.38 -18.58 7.36
C ASN A 239 -6.72 -18.05 7.90
N ASN A 240 -7.39 -17.12 7.20
CA ASN A 240 -8.67 -16.48 7.57
C ASN A 240 -8.72 -15.82 8.96
N ASN A 241 -7.59 -15.53 9.56
CA ASN A 241 -7.52 -15.01 10.93
C ASN A 241 -7.56 -13.48 11.02
N LEU A 242 -7.19 -12.78 9.93
CA LEU A 242 -7.25 -11.32 9.83
C LEU A 242 -7.83 -10.88 8.48
N ASP A 243 -8.81 -10.00 8.51
CA ASP A 243 -9.29 -9.30 7.29
C ASP A 243 -8.42 -8.07 6.97
N ILE A 244 -7.11 -8.26 6.98
CA ILE A 244 -6.12 -7.24 6.65
C ILE A 244 -5.32 -7.71 5.45
N ARG A 245 -5.19 -6.83 4.43
CA ARG A 245 -4.48 -7.13 3.18
C ARG A 245 -3.46 -6.05 2.89
N LEU A 246 -2.30 -6.16 3.52
CA LEU A 246 -1.24 -5.17 3.39
C LEU A 246 -0.51 -5.33 2.05
N ASN A 247 -0.20 -4.20 1.44
CA ASN A 247 0.78 -4.09 0.37
C ASN A 247 1.88 -3.09 0.79
N TYR A 248 2.93 -2.97 -0.02
CA TYR A 248 4.02 -2.07 0.31
C TYR A 248 3.54 -0.65 0.65
N PHE A 249 2.73 -0.06 -0.24
CA PHE A 249 2.27 1.32 -0.06
C PHE A 249 1.43 1.49 1.21
N SER A 250 0.55 0.53 1.51
CA SER A 250 -0.29 0.61 2.71
C SER A 250 0.52 0.47 4.01
N VAL A 251 1.57 -0.34 4.03
CA VAL A 251 2.50 -0.46 5.17
C VAL A 251 3.32 0.81 5.31
N TRP A 252 3.87 1.32 4.23
CA TRP A 252 4.60 2.59 4.20
C TRP A 252 3.73 3.75 4.72
N LEU A 253 2.48 3.85 4.23
CA LEU A 253 1.52 4.88 4.65
C LEU A 253 1.12 4.71 6.12
N SER A 254 0.95 3.47 6.59
CA SER A 254 0.67 3.20 8.01
C SER A 254 1.78 3.71 8.92
N GLY A 255 3.03 3.40 8.58
CA GLY A 255 4.19 3.89 9.32
C GLY A 255 4.32 5.41 9.26
N PHE A 256 4.02 6.02 8.11
CA PHE A 256 3.95 7.47 8.00
C PHE A 256 2.90 8.07 8.94
N CYS A 257 1.66 7.57 8.91
CA CYS A 257 0.59 8.05 9.79
C CYS A 257 0.93 7.85 11.27
N TYR A 258 1.54 6.72 11.63
CA TYR A 258 1.96 6.46 13.00
C TYR A 258 3.02 7.46 13.47
N ARG A 259 4.03 7.80 12.66
CA ARG A 259 5.02 8.84 12.97
C ARG A 259 4.38 10.23 13.13
N MET A 260 3.40 10.56 12.30
CA MET A 260 2.64 11.82 12.45
C MET A 260 1.85 11.84 13.77
N TYR A 261 1.29 10.70 14.17
CA TYR A 261 0.62 10.55 15.45
C TYR A 261 1.58 10.69 16.65
N GLU A 262 2.77 10.09 16.58
CA GLU A 262 3.82 10.28 17.58
C GLU A 262 4.23 11.77 17.67
N GLN A 263 4.43 12.44 16.54
CA GLN A 263 4.74 13.86 16.48
C GLN A 263 3.61 14.71 17.11
N GLU A 264 2.35 14.46 16.74
CA GLU A 264 1.19 15.17 17.32
C GLU A 264 1.11 14.96 18.83
N THR A 265 1.34 13.74 19.29
CA THR A 265 1.31 13.41 20.73
C THR A 265 2.40 14.14 21.51
N LEU A 266 3.59 14.31 20.91
CA LEU A 266 4.73 14.96 21.56
C LEU A 266 4.69 16.49 21.48
N SER A 267 4.25 17.06 20.36
CA SER A 267 4.34 18.49 20.08
C SER A 267 2.99 19.21 19.97
N GLY A 268 1.88 18.47 20.02
CA GLY A 268 0.53 19.02 19.87
C GLY A 268 0.14 19.37 18.42
N SER A 269 1.04 19.19 17.45
CA SER A 269 0.79 19.52 16.04
C SER A 269 1.60 18.65 15.08
N VAL A 270 1.20 18.61 13.81
CA VAL A 270 1.89 17.87 12.74
C VAL A 270 2.31 18.81 11.61
N ASP A 271 3.56 18.76 11.21
CA ASP A 271 4.08 19.51 10.06
C ASP A 271 4.05 18.68 8.76
N PHE A 272 2.87 18.63 8.14
CA PHE A 272 2.70 17.95 6.84
C PHE A 272 3.45 18.63 5.68
N VAL A 273 3.80 19.93 5.83
CA VAL A 273 4.54 20.67 4.81
C VAL A 273 5.99 20.19 4.76
N SER A 274 6.63 20.07 5.92
CA SER A 274 7.98 19.50 6.01
C SER A 274 8.03 18.06 5.53
N ALA A 275 7.09 17.20 5.93
CA ALA A 275 6.99 15.84 5.45
C ALA A 275 6.83 15.76 3.90
N ALA A 276 6.06 16.67 3.31
CA ALA A 276 5.92 16.75 1.85
C ALA A 276 7.21 17.20 1.15
N LYS A 277 7.95 18.16 1.72
CA LYS A 277 9.26 18.59 1.21
C LYS A 277 10.28 17.46 1.24
N GLU A 278 10.36 16.73 2.34
CA GLU A 278 11.26 15.58 2.50
C GLU A 278 10.98 14.51 1.44
N MET A 279 9.70 14.16 1.20
CA MET A 279 9.33 13.20 0.16
C MET A 279 9.72 13.67 -1.23
N LEU A 280 9.55 14.94 -1.55
CA LEU A 280 9.96 15.49 -2.85
C LEU A 280 11.47 15.49 -3.04
N ALA A 281 12.23 15.81 -1.97
CA ALA A 281 13.68 15.73 -1.97
C ALA A 281 14.17 14.30 -2.18
N GLU A 282 13.51 13.31 -1.55
CA GLU A 282 13.84 11.88 -1.72
C GLU A 282 13.68 11.37 -3.16
N LYS A 283 12.71 11.90 -3.88
CA LYS A 283 12.48 11.54 -5.30
C LYS A 283 13.39 12.30 -6.26
N ASN A 284 14.44 12.98 -5.76
CA ASN A 284 15.32 13.85 -6.58
C ASN A 284 14.52 14.81 -7.46
N TYR A 285 13.44 15.34 -6.92
CA TYR A 285 12.62 16.31 -7.61
C TYR A 285 13.37 17.65 -7.64
N THR A 286 14.40 17.74 -8.49
CA THR A 286 15.02 19.00 -8.82
C THR A 286 14.04 19.75 -9.72
N PHE A 287 13.68 20.93 -9.30
CA PHE A 287 12.94 21.88 -10.12
C PHE A 287 13.87 22.39 -11.23
N THR A 288 13.97 21.65 -12.31
CA THR A 288 14.41 22.22 -13.58
C THR A 288 13.22 23.01 -14.11
N GLY A 289 13.37 24.31 -14.23
CA GLY A 289 12.33 25.24 -14.68
C GLY A 289 11.92 25.06 -16.15
N GLU A 290 12.08 23.89 -16.71
CA GLU A 290 11.61 23.51 -18.04
C GLU A 290 10.12 23.22 -18.00
N LYS A 291 9.40 24.00 -18.78
CA LYS A 291 7.95 23.94 -19.01
C LYS A 291 7.55 22.59 -19.65
N GLY A 292 7.49 21.53 -18.85
CA GLY A 292 6.69 20.37 -19.20
C GLY A 292 5.20 20.66 -18.94
N ASN A 293 4.31 20.04 -19.66
CA ASN A 293 2.84 20.28 -19.70
C ASN A 293 2.07 20.20 -18.36
N ASN A 294 2.73 20.19 -17.20
CA ASN A 294 2.13 20.30 -15.87
C ASN A 294 2.73 21.50 -15.14
N ASN A 295 2.19 22.68 -15.39
CA ASN A 295 2.57 23.98 -14.80
C ASN A 295 2.28 24.12 -13.29
N ILE A 296 2.41 23.06 -12.50
CA ILE A 296 2.29 23.17 -11.05
C ILE A 296 3.67 23.48 -10.49
N GLY A 297 3.86 24.71 -10.00
CA GLY A 297 5.09 25.12 -9.33
C GLY A 297 5.42 24.26 -8.10
N TYR A 298 6.70 24.21 -7.70
CA TYR A 298 7.15 23.43 -6.53
C TYR A 298 6.31 23.68 -5.27
N LYS A 299 5.97 24.94 -4.98
CA LYS A 299 5.15 25.33 -3.82
C LYS A 299 3.76 24.69 -3.85
N ASP A 300 3.12 24.65 -5.02
CA ASP A 300 1.78 24.06 -5.17
C ASP A 300 1.84 22.55 -5.06
N ARG A 301 2.92 21.92 -5.55
CA ARG A 301 3.15 20.49 -5.40
C ARG A 301 3.35 20.10 -3.94
N VAL A 302 4.19 20.85 -3.18
CA VAL A 302 4.34 20.67 -1.74
C VAL A 302 3.00 20.78 -1.04
N ARG A 303 2.23 21.84 -1.34
CA ARG A 303 0.90 22.07 -0.74
C ARG A 303 -0.07 20.92 -1.04
N ASN A 304 -0.08 20.43 -2.26
CA ASN A 304 -0.97 19.33 -2.65
C ASN A 304 -0.60 18.03 -1.94
N ILE A 305 0.68 17.69 -1.86
CA ILE A 305 1.17 16.51 -1.13
C ILE A 305 0.88 16.63 0.36
N ALA A 306 1.14 17.80 0.97
CA ALA A 306 0.85 18.04 2.37
C ALA A 306 -0.64 17.83 2.69
N ARG A 307 -1.55 18.34 1.84
CA ARG A 307 -3.00 18.11 1.98
C ARG A 307 -3.38 16.63 1.83
N GLN A 308 -2.73 15.89 0.93
CA GLN A 308 -2.96 14.44 0.79
C GLN A 308 -2.51 13.69 2.04
N TYR A 309 -1.34 14.02 2.57
CA TYR A 309 -0.81 13.44 3.80
C TYR A 309 -1.71 13.71 4.99
N GLN A 310 -2.15 14.95 5.15
CA GLN A 310 -3.10 15.33 6.18
C GLN A 310 -4.39 14.51 6.11
N LYS A 311 -5.02 14.43 4.95
CA LYS A 311 -6.26 13.65 4.76
C LYS A 311 -6.07 12.15 5.02
N ASN A 312 -4.94 11.58 4.58
CA ASN A 312 -4.64 10.18 4.85
C ASN A 312 -4.43 9.94 6.35
N TYR A 313 -3.75 10.86 7.04
CA TYR A 313 -3.55 10.81 8.48
C TYR A 313 -4.88 10.94 9.24
N GLU A 314 -5.72 11.90 8.90
CA GLU A 314 -7.05 12.08 9.50
C GLU A 314 -7.90 10.80 9.37
N SER A 315 -7.99 10.23 8.16
CA SER A 315 -8.72 8.98 7.93
C SER A 315 -8.13 7.80 8.73
N TRP A 316 -6.81 7.71 8.84
CA TRP A 316 -6.14 6.69 9.64
C TRP A 316 -6.41 6.89 11.14
N LYS A 317 -6.29 8.13 11.63
CA LYS A 317 -6.52 8.50 13.03
C LYS A 317 -7.96 8.19 13.45
N ASP A 318 -8.94 8.49 12.59
CA ASP A 318 -10.35 8.18 12.82
C ASP A 318 -10.63 6.69 13.01
N VAL A 319 -9.84 5.83 12.36
CA VAL A 319 -10.02 4.36 12.41
C VAL A 319 -9.26 3.72 13.58
N PHE A 320 -8.06 4.22 13.91
CA PHE A 320 -7.14 3.51 14.81
C PHE A 320 -6.90 4.19 16.15
N VAL A 321 -7.22 5.45 16.31
CA VAL A 321 -6.91 6.24 17.53
C VAL A 321 -8.17 6.62 18.29
N LYS A 322 -9.33 6.71 17.65
CA LYS A 322 -10.61 7.01 18.30
C LYS A 322 -11.23 5.83 19.02
#